data_821eb18918b1e66ca990a23b6e907f4b
#
_entry.id   821eb18918b1e66ca990a23b6e907f4b
#
_cell.length_a   1.000
_cell.length_b   1.000
_cell.length_c   1.000
_cell.angle_alpha   90.00
_cell.angle_beta   90.00
_cell.angle_gamma   90.00
#
_symmetry.space_group_name_H-M   'P 1'
#
loop_
_entity.id
_entity.type
_entity.pdbx_description
1 polymer ?
#
loop_
_entity_poly.entity_id
_entity_poly.type
_entity_poly.pdbx_seq_one_letter_code
_entity_poly.pdbx_strand_id
1 'polypeptide(L)'
;ELKRLLYLTLVNVNILEGIRFYVSFACSFAFGELKLMEGSAKIISLIARDENLHLAVSQNIINNYRRNENDKEMLEIMKEEEQRVYDMYDTAVQQEKDWAKFLFNQGSMIGLNDTLLNQYVEYMANKRMRAIGLKGPYEQSVNNNPLPWTGHWLSSRGLQNAPQETEIESYVVGGIKQDVEKETFKGFKL
;
A
#
# COMPACT_ATOMS: atom_id res chain seq x y z
N GLU A 1 2.54 -15.31 27.30
CA GLU A 1 2.09 -13.91 27.05
C GLU A 1 3.03 -13.19 26.07
N LEU A 2 4.36 -13.16 26.27
CA LEU A 2 5.32 -12.49 25.39
C LEU A 2 5.27 -12.99 23.93
N LYS A 3 5.18 -14.31 23.72
CA LYS A 3 5.04 -14.91 22.38
C LYS A 3 3.74 -14.47 21.68
N ARG A 4 2.65 -14.36 22.44
CA ARG A 4 1.34 -13.88 21.94
C ARG A 4 1.44 -12.45 21.45
N LEU A 5 2.00 -11.57 22.27
CA LEU A 5 2.23 -10.17 21.90
C LEU A 5 3.14 -10.04 20.69
N LEU A 6 4.21 -10.83 20.64
CA LEU A 6 5.13 -10.85 19.48
C LEU A 6 4.40 -11.25 18.19
N TYR A 7 3.61 -12.33 18.23
CA TYR A 7 2.82 -12.78 17.08
C TYR A 7 1.83 -11.72 16.60
N LEU A 8 1.03 -11.15 17.50
CA LEU A 8 0.05 -10.11 17.17
C LEU A 8 0.72 -8.83 16.67
N THR A 9 1.90 -8.49 17.19
CA THR A 9 2.69 -7.35 16.70
C THR A 9 3.15 -7.59 15.26
N LEU A 10 3.69 -8.76 14.93
CA LEU A 10 4.09 -9.12 13.58
C LEU A 10 2.91 -9.09 12.59
N VAL A 11 1.74 -9.59 13.02
CA VAL A 11 0.51 -9.51 12.22
C VAL A 11 0.11 -8.05 12.01
N ASN A 12 0.17 -7.22 13.04
CA ASN A 12 -0.16 -5.79 12.92
C ASN A 12 0.79 -5.05 11.98
N VAL A 13 2.08 -5.32 12.03
CA VAL A 13 3.08 -4.79 11.07
C VAL A 13 2.74 -5.25 9.65
N ASN A 14 2.41 -6.53 9.46
CA ASN A 14 2.00 -7.06 8.16
C ASN A 14 0.75 -6.37 7.60
N ILE A 15 -0.22 -6.04 8.45
CA ILE A 15 -1.43 -5.29 8.08
C ILE A 15 -1.07 -3.84 7.73
N LEU A 16 -0.26 -3.19 8.55
CA LEU A 16 0.18 -1.82 8.33
C LEU A 16 0.84 -1.67 6.96
N GLU A 17 1.86 -2.46 6.70
CA GLU A 17 2.69 -2.38 5.49
C GLU A 17 2.04 -3.04 4.27
N GLY A 18 1.09 -3.96 4.48
CA GLY A 18 0.45 -4.73 3.41
C GLY A 18 -0.89 -4.19 2.93
N ILE A 19 -1.55 -3.32 3.72
CA ILE A 19 -2.92 -2.85 3.44
C ILE A 19 -3.04 -1.33 3.59
N ARG A 20 -2.61 -0.76 4.74
CA ARG A 20 -2.93 0.62 5.13
C ARG A 20 -2.37 1.72 4.22
N PHE A 21 -1.40 1.42 3.37
CA PHE A 21 -0.85 2.39 2.41
C PHE A 21 -1.42 2.26 1.01
N TYR A 22 -2.12 1.15 0.72
CA TYR A 22 -2.39 0.76 -0.66
C TYR A 22 -3.48 1.59 -1.35
N VAL A 23 -4.44 2.15 -0.63
CA VAL A 23 -5.39 3.15 -1.18
C VAL A 23 -4.63 4.41 -1.60
N SER A 24 -3.79 4.94 -0.72
CA SER A 24 -2.99 6.14 -0.99
C SER A 24 -1.97 5.91 -2.11
N PHE A 25 -1.35 4.73 -2.17
CA PHE A 25 -0.46 4.35 -3.27
C PHE A 25 -1.21 4.30 -4.60
N ALA A 26 -2.38 3.66 -4.66
CA ALA A 26 -3.18 3.58 -5.87
C ALA A 26 -3.58 4.98 -6.36
N CYS A 27 -4.01 5.87 -5.46
CA CYS A 27 -4.32 7.26 -5.81
C CYS A 27 -3.11 8.00 -6.38
N SER A 28 -1.93 7.85 -5.74
CA SER A 28 -0.69 8.49 -6.20
C SER A 28 -0.25 7.96 -7.58
N PHE A 29 -0.36 6.66 -7.79
CA PHE A 29 -0.03 6.05 -9.08
C PHE A 29 -1.03 6.41 -10.18
N ALA A 30 -2.31 6.63 -9.86
CA ALA A 30 -3.29 7.11 -10.82
C ALA A 30 -2.91 8.48 -11.39
N PHE A 31 -2.33 9.37 -10.58
CA PHE A 31 -1.76 10.62 -11.11
C PHE A 31 -0.61 10.36 -12.08
N GLY A 32 0.27 9.40 -11.78
CA GLY A 32 1.35 8.99 -12.67
C GLY A 32 0.84 8.44 -14.01
N GLU A 33 -0.21 7.59 -13.99
CA GLU A 33 -0.87 7.08 -15.20
C GLU A 33 -1.44 8.19 -16.07
N LEU A 34 -1.93 9.26 -15.47
CA LEU A 34 -2.46 10.44 -16.15
C LEU A 34 -1.37 11.44 -16.56
N LYS A 35 -0.08 11.10 -16.41
CA LYS A 35 1.06 11.99 -16.64
C LYS A 35 1.03 13.27 -15.79
N LEU A 36 0.36 13.19 -14.64
CA LEU A 36 0.30 14.24 -13.63
C LEU A 36 1.17 13.82 -12.43
N MET A 37 1.93 14.77 -11.85
CA MET A 37 2.76 14.52 -10.66
C MET A 37 3.66 13.27 -10.76
N GLU A 38 4.18 12.99 -11.94
CA GLU A 38 4.94 11.77 -12.27
C GLU A 38 6.15 11.56 -11.35
N GLY A 39 6.86 12.65 -10.99
CA GLY A 39 7.96 12.60 -10.04
C GLY A 39 7.52 12.13 -8.65
N SER A 40 6.37 12.62 -8.16
CA SER A 40 5.80 12.17 -6.89
C SER A 40 5.39 10.70 -6.95
N ALA A 41 4.75 10.27 -8.04
CA ALA A 41 4.38 8.87 -8.24
C ALA A 41 5.61 7.94 -8.23
N LYS A 42 6.72 8.37 -8.85
CA LYS A 42 8.00 7.63 -8.83
C LYS A 42 8.58 7.53 -7.41
N ILE A 43 8.58 8.61 -6.64
CA ILE A 43 9.02 8.56 -5.23
C ILE A 43 8.16 7.58 -4.42
N ILE A 44 6.84 7.67 -4.56
CA ILE A 44 5.91 6.75 -3.88
C ILE A 44 6.14 5.30 -4.30
N SER A 45 6.50 5.02 -5.56
CA SER A 45 6.82 3.66 -6.01
C SER A 45 8.07 3.09 -5.34
N LEU A 46 9.07 3.94 -5.04
CA LEU A 46 10.25 3.52 -4.27
C LEU A 46 9.89 3.18 -2.82
N ILE A 47 9.05 4.00 -2.18
CA ILE A 47 8.52 3.71 -0.85
C ILE A 47 7.75 2.38 -0.87
N ALA A 48 6.82 2.20 -1.80
CA ALA A 48 6.03 0.97 -1.92
C ALA A 48 6.90 -0.28 -2.15
N ARG A 49 8.06 -0.14 -2.79
CA ARG A 49 9.05 -1.20 -2.93
C ARG A 49 9.65 -1.57 -1.57
N ASP A 50 10.01 -0.59 -0.76
CA ASP A 50 10.58 -0.83 0.57
C ASP A 50 9.53 -1.47 1.48
N GLU A 51 8.27 -1.04 1.43
CA GLU A 51 7.16 -1.69 2.15
C GLU A 51 6.96 -3.14 1.71
N ASN A 52 7.14 -3.47 0.44
CA ASN A 52 7.09 -4.85 -0.03
C ASN A 52 8.24 -5.71 0.55
N LEU A 53 9.41 -5.13 0.81
CA LEU A 53 10.53 -5.83 1.46
C LEU A 53 10.23 -6.10 2.93
N HIS A 54 9.77 -5.09 3.68
CA HIS A 54 9.35 -5.23 5.08
C HIS A 54 8.25 -6.29 5.23
N LEU A 55 7.29 -6.25 4.32
CA LEU A 55 6.21 -7.22 4.24
C LEU A 55 6.72 -8.65 4.00
N ALA A 56 7.70 -8.83 3.11
CA ALA A 56 8.30 -10.13 2.87
C ALA A 56 9.01 -10.68 4.12
N VAL A 57 9.67 -9.80 4.89
CA VAL A 57 10.32 -10.18 6.16
C VAL A 57 9.29 -10.61 7.19
N SER A 58 8.26 -9.79 7.45
CA SER A 58 7.21 -10.11 8.44
C SER A 58 6.47 -11.40 8.07
N GLN A 59 6.13 -11.60 6.79
CA GLN A 59 5.50 -12.84 6.29
C GLN A 59 6.41 -14.06 6.47
N ASN A 60 7.70 -13.92 6.22
CA ASN A 60 8.65 -15.01 6.40
C ASN A 60 8.75 -15.42 7.88
N ILE A 61 8.81 -14.47 8.80
CA ILE A 61 8.85 -14.75 10.24
C ILE A 61 7.57 -15.47 10.68
N ILE A 62 6.38 -14.98 10.31
CA ILE A 62 5.10 -15.60 10.65
C ILE A 62 5.02 -17.02 10.07
N ASN A 63 5.46 -17.23 8.83
CA ASN A 63 5.47 -18.54 8.19
C ASN A 63 6.47 -19.49 8.85
N ASN A 64 7.62 -19.00 9.34
CA ASN A 64 8.57 -19.82 10.08
C ASN A 64 7.98 -20.30 11.40
N TYR A 65 7.25 -19.44 12.13
CA TYR A 65 6.52 -19.88 13.32
C TYR A 65 5.49 -20.96 13.00
N ARG A 66 4.72 -20.77 11.93
CA ARG A 66 3.68 -21.73 11.50
C ARG A 66 4.26 -23.09 11.10
N ARG A 67 5.47 -23.13 10.56
CA ARG A 67 6.15 -24.36 10.11
C ARG A 67 6.98 -25.04 11.19
N ASN A 68 7.20 -24.37 12.31
CA ASN A 68 8.05 -24.90 13.40
C ASN A 68 7.24 -25.81 14.31
N GLU A 69 7.14 -27.09 13.96
CA GLU A 69 6.43 -28.10 14.74
C GLU A 69 7.02 -28.33 16.15
N ASN A 70 8.24 -27.87 16.41
CA ASN A 70 8.87 -27.98 17.73
C ASN A 70 8.40 -26.90 18.70
N ASP A 71 7.85 -25.78 18.22
CA ASP A 71 7.28 -24.73 19.08
C ASP A 71 5.75 -24.85 19.17
N LYS A 72 5.32 -25.88 19.88
CA LYS A 72 3.89 -26.17 20.08
C LYS A 72 3.13 -25.02 20.73
N GLU A 73 3.78 -24.30 21.66
CA GLU A 73 3.17 -23.14 22.30
C GLU A 73 2.83 -22.04 21.29
N MET A 74 3.72 -21.74 20.33
CA MET A 74 3.46 -20.75 19.30
C MET A 74 2.32 -21.21 18.37
N LEU A 75 2.30 -22.49 18.00
CA LEU A 75 1.23 -23.04 17.16
C LEU A 75 -0.15 -22.98 17.84
N GLU A 76 -0.22 -23.21 19.15
CA GLU A 76 -1.43 -23.06 19.95
C GLU A 76 -1.88 -21.58 19.98
N ILE A 77 -0.96 -20.67 20.26
CA ILE A 77 -1.22 -19.21 20.23
C ILE A 77 -1.78 -18.79 18.88
N MET A 78 -1.17 -19.22 17.77
CA MET A 78 -1.63 -18.86 16.43
C MET A 78 -3.06 -19.37 16.17
N LYS A 79 -3.42 -20.52 16.71
CA LYS A 79 -4.76 -21.09 16.62
C LYS A 79 -5.78 -20.32 17.47
N GLU A 80 -5.41 -20.01 18.73
CA GLU A 80 -6.25 -19.26 19.65
C GLU A 80 -6.56 -17.86 19.14
N GLU A 81 -5.55 -17.21 18.52
CA GLU A 81 -5.66 -15.83 18.05
C GLU A 81 -6.17 -15.72 16.60
N GLU A 82 -6.47 -16.83 15.92
CA GLU A 82 -6.85 -16.81 14.50
C GLU A 82 -8.04 -15.87 14.24
N GLN A 83 -9.11 -15.96 15.03
CA GLN A 83 -10.27 -15.09 14.88
C GLN A 83 -9.90 -13.61 15.10
N ARG A 84 -9.10 -13.33 16.11
CA ARG A 84 -8.63 -11.97 16.39
C ARG A 84 -7.80 -11.41 15.24
N VAL A 85 -6.98 -12.24 14.60
CA VAL A 85 -6.23 -11.84 13.41
C VAL A 85 -7.17 -11.50 12.25
N TYR A 86 -8.23 -12.29 12.01
CA TYR A 86 -9.26 -11.94 11.04
C TYR A 86 -9.92 -10.59 11.35
N ASP A 87 -10.28 -10.34 12.61
CA ASP A 87 -10.90 -9.09 13.03
C ASP A 87 -9.96 -7.89 12.85
N MET A 88 -8.65 -8.07 13.06
CA MET A 88 -7.63 -7.04 12.81
C MET A 88 -7.54 -6.69 11.32
N TYR A 89 -7.56 -7.70 10.43
CA TYR A 89 -7.58 -7.49 8.99
C TYR A 89 -8.86 -6.80 8.53
N ASP A 90 -10.02 -7.25 9.00
CA ASP A 90 -11.31 -6.67 8.63
C ASP A 90 -11.42 -5.20 9.09
N THR A 91 -10.96 -4.90 10.30
CA THR A 91 -10.88 -3.53 10.80
C THR A 91 -10.03 -2.64 9.90
N ALA A 92 -8.87 -3.13 9.46
CA ALA A 92 -7.98 -2.38 8.56
C ALA A 92 -8.62 -2.17 7.18
N VAL A 93 -9.25 -3.21 6.62
CA VAL A 93 -9.97 -3.13 5.35
C VAL A 93 -11.10 -2.12 5.42
N GLN A 94 -11.88 -2.12 6.50
CA GLN A 94 -12.98 -1.16 6.66
C GLN A 94 -12.45 0.28 6.76
N GLN A 95 -11.38 0.50 7.52
CA GLN A 95 -10.76 1.83 7.63
C GLN A 95 -10.21 2.34 6.29
N GLU A 96 -9.62 1.47 5.48
CA GLU A 96 -9.16 1.84 4.14
C GLU A 96 -10.32 2.12 3.18
N LYS A 97 -11.45 1.42 3.29
CA LYS A 97 -12.67 1.73 2.53
C LYS A 97 -13.27 3.08 2.94
N ASP A 98 -13.28 3.38 4.22
CA ASP A 98 -13.74 4.68 4.74
C ASP A 98 -12.82 5.81 4.25
N TRP A 99 -11.52 5.57 4.19
CA TRP A 99 -10.54 6.47 3.62
C TRP A 99 -10.76 6.69 2.12
N ALA A 100 -10.98 5.63 1.34
CA ALA A 100 -11.32 5.72 -0.07
C ALA A 100 -12.59 6.56 -0.30
N LYS A 101 -13.64 6.31 0.49
CA LYS A 101 -14.88 7.09 0.46
C LYS A 101 -14.65 8.56 0.79
N PHE A 102 -13.80 8.85 1.77
CA PHE A 102 -13.45 10.24 2.12
C PHE A 102 -12.73 10.93 0.97
N LEU A 103 -11.74 10.30 0.36
CA LEU A 103 -10.97 10.86 -0.76
C LEU A 103 -11.86 11.17 -1.98
N PHE A 104 -12.86 10.36 -2.24
CA PHE A 104 -13.72 10.48 -3.41
C PHE A 104 -15.10 11.10 -3.12
N ASN A 105 -15.29 11.75 -1.97
CA ASN A 105 -16.55 12.38 -1.59
C ASN A 105 -16.95 13.56 -2.49
N GLN A 106 -16.01 14.16 -3.21
CA GLN A 106 -16.22 15.27 -4.15
C GLN A 106 -16.30 14.81 -5.62
N GLY A 107 -16.14 13.52 -5.88
CA GLY A 107 -16.18 12.95 -7.23
C GLY A 107 -15.03 11.99 -7.50
N SER A 108 -15.08 11.34 -8.64
CA SER A 108 -14.13 10.32 -9.06
C SER A 108 -13.02 10.88 -9.95
N MET A 109 -11.87 10.20 -9.97
CA MET A 109 -10.81 10.42 -10.95
C MET A 109 -11.08 9.58 -12.21
N ILE A 110 -10.46 9.95 -13.33
CA ILE A 110 -10.47 9.12 -14.54
C ILE A 110 -9.79 7.78 -14.22
N GLY A 111 -10.54 6.69 -14.38
CA GLY A 111 -10.04 5.33 -14.14
C GLY A 111 -9.93 4.92 -12.68
N LEU A 112 -10.36 5.75 -11.71
CA LEU A 112 -10.31 5.44 -10.29
C LEU A 112 -11.50 6.05 -9.52
N ASN A 113 -12.15 5.23 -8.71
CA ASN A 113 -13.23 5.63 -7.81
C ASN A 113 -13.20 4.81 -6.52
N ASP A 114 -14.03 5.16 -5.56
CA ASP A 114 -14.14 4.47 -4.27
C ASP A 114 -14.52 2.98 -4.42
N THR A 115 -15.40 2.64 -5.34
CA THR A 115 -15.80 1.24 -5.58
C THR A 115 -14.63 0.38 -6.04
N LEU A 116 -13.83 0.85 -7.00
CA LEU A 116 -12.63 0.14 -7.47
C LEU A 116 -11.58 0.05 -6.37
N LEU A 117 -11.41 1.10 -5.55
CA LEU A 117 -10.51 1.07 -4.40
C LEU A 117 -10.97 0.08 -3.34
N ASN A 118 -12.27 0.00 -3.04
CA ASN A 118 -12.81 -0.97 -2.10
C ASN A 118 -12.51 -2.40 -2.55
N GLN A 119 -12.71 -2.72 -3.83
CA GLN A 119 -12.35 -4.01 -4.41
C GLN A 119 -10.83 -4.26 -4.34
N TYR A 120 -10.03 -3.23 -4.59
CA TYR A 120 -8.58 -3.32 -4.54
C TYR A 120 -8.07 -3.62 -3.13
N VAL A 121 -8.62 -2.97 -2.10
CA VAL A 121 -8.27 -3.25 -0.70
C VAL A 121 -8.62 -4.68 -0.31
N GLU A 122 -9.79 -5.18 -0.69
CA GLU A 122 -10.19 -6.58 -0.47
C GLU A 122 -9.27 -7.57 -1.18
N TYR A 123 -8.92 -7.29 -2.44
CA TYR A 123 -7.94 -8.06 -3.19
C TYR A 123 -6.58 -8.11 -2.46
N MET A 124 -6.10 -6.96 -1.99
CA MET A 124 -4.83 -6.89 -1.26
C MET A 124 -4.91 -7.64 0.06
N ALA A 125 -6.00 -7.49 0.82
CA ALA A 125 -6.22 -8.22 2.07
C ALA A 125 -6.20 -9.73 1.85
N ASN A 126 -6.97 -10.25 0.88
CA ASN A 126 -6.94 -11.67 0.51
C ASN A 126 -5.52 -12.16 0.18
N LYS A 127 -4.77 -11.37 -0.58
CA LYS A 127 -3.39 -11.69 -0.95
C LYS A 127 -2.48 -11.77 0.27
N ARG A 128 -2.58 -10.81 1.21
CA ARG A 128 -1.74 -10.76 2.43
C ARG A 128 -2.12 -11.86 3.42
N MET A 129 -3.40 -12.10 3.62
CA MET A 129 -3.88 -13.19 4.49
C MET A 129 -3.40 -14.56 3.99
N ARG A 130 -3.53 -14.84 2.69
CA ARG A 130 -3.03 -16.09 2.09
C ARG A 130 -1.51 -16.24 2.25
N ALA A 131 -0.75 -15.15 2.15
CA ALA A 131 0.70 -15.18 2.30
C ALA A 131 1.17 -15.59 3.70
N ILE A 132 0.35 -15.38 4.74
CA ILE A 132 0.62 -15.86 6.11
C ILE A 132 -0.19 -17.11 6.49
N GLY A 133 -0.84 -17.74 5.50
CA GLY A 133 -1.53 -19.03 5.64
C GLY A 133 -2.98 -18.98 6.12
N LEU A 134 -3.59 -17.81 6.11
CA LEU A 134 -5.01 -17.63 6.36
C LEU A 134 -5.82 -17.76 5.06
N LYS A 135 -7.12 -18.01 5.18
CA LYS A 135 -8.04 -17.94 4.05
C LYS A 135 -8.42 -16.49 3.78
N GLY A 136 -8.43 -16.08 2.51
CA GLY A 136 -8.99 -14.79 2.13
C GLY A 136 -10.52 -14.82 2.20
N PRO A 137 -11.18 -14.04 3.05
CA PRO A 137 -12.63 -14.14 3.28
C PRO A 137 -13.46 -13.38 2.25
N TYR A 138 -12.85 -12.47 1.48
CA TYR A 138 -13.57 -11.62 0.53
C TYR A 138 -13.92 -12.39 -0.75
N GLU A 139 -14.97 -11.97 -1.44
CA GLU A 139 -15.55 -12.69 -2.57
C GLU A 139 -14.56 -13.05 -3.66
N GLN A 140 -14.85 -14.13 -4.41
CA GLN A 140 -13.96 -14.64 -5.48
C GLN A 140 -13.76 -13.64 -6.62
N SER A 141 -14.71 -12.74 -6.86
CA SER A 141 -14.58 -11.65 -7.83
C SER A 141 -13.39 -10.74 -7.58
N VAL A 142 -12.90 -10.70 -6.34
CA VAL A 142 -11.74 -9.91 -5.91
C VAL A 142 -10.41 -10.69 -5.97
N ASN A 143 -10.39 -11.88 -6.57
CA ASN A 143 -9.14 -12.64 -6.75
C ASN A 143 -8.24 -12.08 -7.85
N ASN A 144 -8.81 -11.31 -8.78
CA ASN A 144 -8.08 -10.60 -9.80
C ASN A 144 -7.87 -9.15 -9.38
N ASN A 145 -6.68 -8.60 -9.64
CA ASN A 145 -6.39 -7.21 -9.33
C ASN A 145 -7.34 -6.29 -10.13
N PRO A 146 -8.25 -5.54 -9.47
CA PRO A 146 -9.17 -4.63 -10.15
C PRO A 146 -8.46 -3.40 -10.72
N LEU A 147 -7.21 -3.13 -10.28
CA LEU A 147 -6.35 -2.04 -10.74
C LEU A 147 -5.04 -2.61 -11.31
N PRO A 148 -5.07 -3.32 -12.46
CA PRO A 148 -3.90 -4.05 -12.98
C PRO A 148 -2.68 -3.17 -13.25
N TRP A 149 -2.89 -1.91 -13.58
CA TRP A 149 -1.85 -0.92 -13.80
C TRP A 149 -1.01 -0.63 -12.54
N THR A 150 -1.54 -0.87 -11.32
CA THR A 150 -0.74 -0.73 -10.08
C THR A 150 0.43 -1.72 -10.04
N GLY A 151 0.35 -2.79 -10.79
CA GLY A 151 1.36 -3.86 -10.77
C GLY A 151 2.75 -3.40 -11.19
N HIS A 152 2.87 -2.51 -12.18
CA HIS A 152 4.17 -2.02 -12.61
C HIS A 152 4.79 -1.02 -11.61
N TRP A 153 3.96 -0.19 -10.96
CA TRP A 153 4.41 0.73 -9.91
C TRP A 153 4.91 0.01 -8.65
N LEU A 154 4.33 -1.14 -8.34
CA LEU A 154 4.69 -1.97 -7.19
C LEU A 154 5.81 -2.97 -7.50
N SER A 155 6.23 -3.08 -8.75
CA SER A 155 7.23 -4.05 -9.17
C SER A 155 8.64 -3.60 -8.80
N SER A 156 9.40 -4.51 -8.18
CA SER A 156 10.84 -4.31 -7.94
C SER A 156 11.71 -4.59 -9.18
N ARG A 157 11.11 -5.08 -10.28
CA ARG A 157 11.85 -5.45 -11.49
C ARG A 157 12.30 -4.21 -12.24
N GLY A 158 13.59 -4.09 -12.49
CA GLY A 158 14.18 -3.02 -13.31
C GLY A 158 14.49 -1.71 -12.59
N LEU A 159 14.18 -1.59 -11.29
CA LEU A 159 14.51 -0.41 -10.50
C LEU A 159 15.88 -0.56 -9.81
N GLN A 160 16.96 -0.55 -10.60
CA GLN A 160 18.33 -0.47 -10.06
C GLN A 160 18.87 0.97 -10.01
N ASN A 161 18.13 1.93 -10.54
CA ASN A 161 18.60 3.30 -10.66
C ASN A 161 18.24 4.12 -9.41
N ALA A 162 19.14 5.01 -9.00
CA ALA A 162 18.84 5.99 -7.97
C ALA A 162 17.68 6.91 -8.43
N PRO A 163 16.87 7.47 -7.51
CA PRO A 163 15.72 8.32 -7.87
C PRO A 163 16.07 9.47 -8.83
N GLN A 164 17.27 10.03 -8.69
CA GLN A 164 17.77 11.10 -9.55
C GLN A 164 18.12 10.65 -10.97
N GLU A 165 18.30 9.35 -11.21
CA GLU A 165 18.63 8.77 -12.52
C GLU A 165 17.39 8.32 -13.28
N THR A 166 16.21 8.46 -12.68
CA THR A 166 14.95 8.05 -13.31
C THR A 166 14.42 9.21 -14.15
N GLU A 167 14.37 9.06 -15.46
CA GLU A 167 13.80 10.06 -16.37
C GLU A 167 12.29 10.26 -16.09
N ILE A 168 11.87 11.53 -16.15
CA ILE A 168 10.47 11.94 -16.10
C ILE A 168 10.06 12.30 -17.53
N GLU A 169 9.23 11.47 -18.16
CA GLU A 169 8.84 11.64 -19.56
C GLU A 169 7.94 12.86 -19.79
N SER A 170 7.19 13.29 -18.76
CA SER A 170 6.27 14.42 -18.84
C SER A 170 6.89 15.76 -18.46
N TYR A 171 8.21 15.83 -18.27
CA TYR A 171 8.89 17.08 -17.90
C TYR A 171 8.91 18.05 -19.08
N VAL A 172 8.07 19.07 -19.03
CA VAL A 172 8.05 20.14 -20.04
C VAL A 172 9.13 21.17 -19.68
N VAL A 173 10.26 21.10 -20.37
CA VAL A 173 11.32 22.13 -20.24
C VAL A 173 10.74 23.48 -20.66
N GLY A 174 10.77 24.46 -19.77
CA GLY A 174 10.26 25.81 -20.03
C GLY A 174 8.79 26.04 -19.64
N GLY A 175 8.11 25.01 -19.11
CA GLY A 175 6.73 25.12 -18.63
C GLY A 175 6.56 25.66 -17.21
N ILE A 176 7.61 26.18 -16.58
CA ILE A 176 7.50 26.84 -15.28
C ILE A 176 6.73 28.14 -15.48
N LYS A 177 5.45 28.15 -15.16
CA LYS A 177 4.71 29.38 -14.92
C LYS A 177 5.30 30.02 -13.67
N GLN A 178 6.12 31.07 -13.87
CA GLN A 178 6.48 31.94 -12.75
C GLN A 178 5.26 32.80 -12.46
N ASP A 179 4.60 32.53 -11.37
CA ASP A 179 3.56 33.37 -10.75
C ASP A 179 4.16 34.48 -9.86
N VAL A 180 5.51 34.59 -9.86
CA VAL A 180 6.25 35.66 -9.19
C VAL A 180 6.48 36.78 -10.19
N GLU A 181 5.68 37.83 -10.10
CA GLU A 181 5.92 39.07 -10.84
C GLU A 181 7.06 39.88 -10.18
N LYS A 182 7.74 40.74 -11.00
CA LYS A 182 8.83 41.62 -10.51
C LYS A 182 8.47 42.49 -9.30
N GLU A 183 7.18 42.67 -9.07
CA GLU A 183 6.61 43.51 -8.00
C GLU A 183 6.23 42.73 -6.73
N THR A 184 6.22 41.38 -6.80
CA THR A 184 5.72 40.49 -5.70
C THR A 184 6.52 40.70 -4.40
N PHE A 185 7.79 41.12 -4.48
CA PHE A 185 8.65 41.37 -3.32
C PHE A 185 8.91 42.86 -3.05
N LYS A 186 8.18 43.76 -3.72
CA LYS A 186 8.32 45.22 -3.55
C LYS A 186 7.70 45.65 -2.23
N GLY A 187 8.38 45.46 -1.17
CA GLY A 187 7.95 45.76 0.20
C GLY A 187 8.63 44.89 1.24
N PHE A 188 9.30 43.84 0.83
CA PHE A 188 10.18 43.10 1.73
C PHE A 188 11.52 43.88 1.84
N LYS A 189 11.75 44.48 2.99
CA LYS A 189 13.09 44.95 3.39
C LYS A 189 13.80 43.76 4.02
N LEU A 190 14.88 43.29 3.39
CA LEU A 190 15.88 42.42 4.02
C LEU A 190 16.66 43.19 5.06
#